data_1c557edb8d69ff26489ed7c352f1f916
#
_entry.id   1c557edb8d69ff26489ed7c352f1f916
#
_cell.length_a   1.000
_cell.length_b   1.000
_cell.length_c   1.000
_cell.angle_alpha   90.00
_cell.angle_beta   90.00
_cell.angle_gamma   90.00
#
_symmetry.space_group_name_H-M   'P 1'
#
loop_
_entity.id
_entity.type
_entity.pdbx_description
1 polymer ?
#
loop_
_entity_poly.entity_id
_entity_poly.type
_entity_poly.pdbx_seq_one_letter_code
_entity_poly.pdbx_strand_id
1 'polypeptide(L)'
;GSIGSEITLLYDNNKDNIENIALLSKTGQMLESVPAARLKSNIDVIDENWFQNTLLKTENLHFSTPHVQTIFDGSESQYRWVISMSRAVEITNGPYTDQGVLLIDIRYNSLERLFDGVNLGNGGYAYLISSDGEIIYHPKAQLIDSGIVRENNLEAAGLKDGNYEEVFGGEKRIVSVKTVGYTGWKIVGVTPLDGMSLNNIKTKLLMVFIIAFVLFILSIINSYISTRITDPIKELEKAVNEIEEGNLEVEVKSAGSYEI
;
A
#
# COMPACT_ATOMS: atom_id res chain seq x y z
N GLY A 1 -10.27 -6.99 -40.51
CA GLY A 1 -9.10 -7.74 -40.05
C GLY A 1 -9.53 -9.15 -39.63
N SER A 2 -8.64 -10.12 -39.70
CA SER A 2 -8.95 -11.43 -39.14
C SER A 2 -8.90 -11.36 -37.60
N ILE A 3 -9.70 -12.15 -36.90
CA ILE A 3 -9.70 -12.21 -35.43
C ILE A 3 -8.27 -12.42 -34.88
N GLY A 4 -7.47 -13.26 -35.54
CA GLY A 4 -6.07 -13.50 -35.17
C GLY A 4 -5.20 -12.25 -35.23
N SER A 5 -5.40 -11.34 -36.21
CA SER A 5 -4.64 -10.09 -36.27
C SER A 5 -5.01 -9.13 -35.16
N GLU A 6 -6.27 -9.09 -34.73
CA GLU A 6 -6.73 -8.24 -33.63
C GLU A 6 -6.20 -8.73 -32.28
N ILE A 7 -6.22 -10.05 -32.05
CA ILE A 7 -5.67 -10.68 -30.83
C ILE A 7 -4.14 -10.46 -30.77
N THR A 8 -3.44 -10.61 -31.90
CA THR A 8 -2.00 -10.35 -31.97
C THR A 8 -1.68 -8.87 -31.65
N LEU A 9 -2.42 -7.94 -32.20
CA LEU A 9 -2.23 -6.51 -31.93
C LEU A 9 -2.49 -6.18 -30.45
N LEU A 10 -3.55 -6.77 -29.86
CA LEU A 10 -3.85 -6.60 -28.44
C LEU A 10 -2.72 -7.13 -27.57
N TYR A 11 -2.20 -8.32 -27.88
CA TYR A 11 -1.07 -8.92 -27.16
C TYR A 11 0.20 -8.07 -27.27
N ASP A 12 0.58 -7.67 -28.50
CA ASP A 12 1.81 -6.91 -28.74
C ASP A 12 1.83 -5.56 -28.02
N ASN A 13 0.67 -4.91 -27.94
CA ASN A 13 0.54 -3.64 -27.21
C ASN A 13 0.57 -3.81 -25.68
N ASN A 14 0.36 -5.02 -25.17
CA ASN A 14 0.23 -5.30 -23.75
C ASN A 14 1.13 -6.45 -23.26
N LYS A 15 2.13 -6.85 -24.02
CA LYS A 15 3.00 -8.00 -23.76
C LYS A 15 3.71 -7.98 -22.40
N ASP A 16 3.89 -6.80 -21.82
CA ASP A 16 4.51 -6.66 -20.49
C ASP A 16 3.55 -7.07 -19.36
N ASN A 17 2.25 -7.02 -19.62
CA ASN A 17 1.21 -7.29 -18.63
C ASN A 17 0.43 -8.58 -18.93
N ILE A 18 0.38 -9.00 -20.20
CA ILE A 18 -0.36 -10.19 -20.63
C ILE A 18 0.61 -11.34 -20.86
N GLU A 19 0.29 -12.50 -20.29
CA GLU A 19 1.03 -13.74 -20.51
C GLU A 19 0.61 -14.42 -21.80
N ASN A 20 -0.70 -14.56 -22.01
CA ASN A 20 -1.28 -15.11 -23.24
C ASN A 20 -2.71 -14.62 -23.45
N ILE A 21 -3.16 -14.75 -24.68
CA ILE A 21 -4.56 -14.58 -25.10
C ILE A 21 -4.95 -15.84 -25.86
N ALA A 22 -6.07 -16.42 -25.53
CA ALA A 22 -6.61 -17.59 -26.22
C ALA A 22 -8.08 -17.38 -26.59
N LEU A 23 -8.45 -17.79 -27.78
CA LEU A 23 -9.83 -17.85 -28.23
C LEU A 23 -10.23 -19.34 -28.35
N LEU A 24 -11.27 -19.70 -27.65
CA LEU A 24 -11.82 -21.05 -27.60
C LEU A 24 -13.23 -21.07 -28.22
N SER A 25 -13.57 -22.13 -28.93
CA SER A 25 -14.95 -22.36 -29.35
C SER A 25 -15.82 -22.72 -28.14
N LYS A 26 -17.13 -22.68 -28.28
CA LYS A 26 -18.08 -23.18 -27.26
C LYS A 26 -17.90 -24.68 -26.90
N THR A 27 -17.21 -25.42 -27.77
CA THR A 27 -16.87 -26.83 -27.54
C THR A 27 -15.47 -27.01 -26.94
N GLY A 28 -14.84 -25.94 -26.43
CA GLY A 28 -13.54 -26.02 -25.79
C GLY A 28 -12.35 -26.14 -26.75
N GLN A 29 -12.57 -26.14 -28.05
CA GLN A 29 -11.50 -26.23 -29.04
C GLN A 29 -10.75 -24.89 -29.15
N MET A 30 -9.42 -24.96 -29.10
CA MET A 30 -8.58 -23.78 -29.35
C MET A 30 -8.72 -23.34 -30.81
N LEU A 31 -9.14 -22.11 -31.01
CA LEU A 31 -9.26 -21.48 -32.36
C LEU A 31 -8.04 -20.62 -32.69
N GLU A 32 -7.57 -19.86 -31.71
CA GLU A 32 -6.45 -18.96 -31.85
C GLU A 32 -5.75 -18.78 -30.51
N SER A 33 -4.43 -18.55 -30.48
CA SER A 33 -3.71 -18.16 -29.28
C SER A 33 -2.46 -17.34 -29.60
N VAL A 34 -2.16 -16.39 -28.74
CA VAL A 34 -0.96 -15.55 -28.81
C VAL A 34 -0.33 -15.42 -27.42
N PRO A 35 0.91 -15.86 -27.22
CA PRO A 35 1.77 -16.63 -28.16
C PRO A 35 1.11 -17.95 -28.59
N ALA A 36 1.52 -18.46 -29.74
CA ALA A 36 0.97 -19.72 -30.25
C ALA A 36 1.21 -20.85 -29.21
N ALA A 37 0.14 -21.43 -28.75
CA ALA A 37 0.14 -22.50 -27.74
C ALA A 37 -0.89 -23.57 -28.09
N ARG A 38 -0.82 -24.71 -27.44
CA ARG A 38 -1.80 -25.79 -27.54
C ARG A 38 -2.32 -26.11 -26.14
N LEU A 39 -3.58 -26.54 -26.07
CA LEU A 39 -4.11 -27.09 -24.84
C LEU A 39 -3.45 -28.44 -24.54
N LYS A 40 -3.22 -28.72 -23.28
CA LYS A 40 -2.76 -30.05 -22.86
C LYS A 40 -3.81 -31.10 -23.23
N SER A 41 -3.37 -32.27 -23.69
CA SER A 41 -4.23 -33.35 -24.12
C SER A 41 -5.06 -33.99 -22.99
N ASN A 42 -4.67 -33.81 -21.76
CA ASN A 42 -5.32 -34.33 -20.55
C ASN A 42 -6.29 -33.33 -19.90
N ILE A 43 -6.48 -32.14 -20.47
CA ILE A 43 -7.39 -31.13 -19.95
C ILE A 43 -8.54 -30.93 -20.92
N ASP A 44 -9.75 -31.11 -20.40
CA ASP A 44 -10.98 -30.75 -21.11
C ASP A 44 -11.48 -29.41 -20.48
N VAL A 45 -11.28 -28.30 -21.20
CA VAL A 45 -11.69 -26.97 -20.71
C VAL A 45 -13.21 -26.85 -20.55
N ILE A 46 -14.00 -27.74 -21.16
CA ILE A 46 -15.48 -27.76 -21.01
C ILE A 46 -15.86 -28.08 -19.56
N ASP A 47 -15.07 -28.89 -18.88
CA ASP A 47 -15.32 -29.31 -17.50
C ASP A 47 -14.84 -28.22 -16.48
N GLU A 48 -14.10 -27.24 -16.95
CA GLU A 48 -13.58 -26.15 -16.10
C GLU A 48 -14.69 -25.17 -15.69
N ASN A 49 -14.83 -24.92 -14.41
CA ASN A 49 -15.85 -24.02 -13.86
C ASN A 49 -15.82 -22.62 -14.46
N TRP A 50 -14.63 -22.08 -14.73
CA TRP A 50 -14.47 -20.76 -15.33
C TRP A 50 -15.04 -20.70 -16.75
N PHE A 51 -14.85 -21.76 -17.54
CA PHE A 51 -15.36 -21.86 -18.92
C PHE A 51 -16.88 -21.95 -18.94
N GLN A 52 -17.46 -22.82 -18.12
CA GLN A 52 -18.90 -22.97 -17.99
C GLN A 52 -19.57 -21.68 -17.51
N ASN A 53 -19.03 -21.05 -16.46
CA ASN A 53 -19.55 -19.79 -15.94
C ASN A 53 -19.52 -18.67 -16.99
N THR A 54 -18.47 -18.61 -17.81
CA THR A 54 -18.37 -17.63 -18.89
C THR A 54 -19.45 -17.82 -19.96
N LEU A 55 -19.75 -19.06 -20.34
CA LEU A 55 -20.81 -19.34 -21.30
C LEU A 55 -22.22 -19.15 -20.73
N LEU A 56 -22.40 -19.34 -19.41
CA LEU A 56 -23.70 -19.15 -18.74
C LEU A 56 -24.03 -17.67 -18.52
N LYS A 57 -23.03 -16.83 -18.26
CA LYS A 57 -23.17 -15.39 -17.96
C LYS A 57 -22.41 -14.57 -18.99
N THR A 58 -22.88 -14.60 -20.22
CA THR A 58 -22.18 -14.11 -21.44
C THR A 58 -21.88 -12.61 -21.41
N GLU A 59 -22.66 -11.79 -20.70
CA GLU A 59 -22.47 -10.35 -20.62
C GLU A 59 -21.38 -9.94 -19.63
N ASN A 60 -20.96 -10.86 -18.74
CA ASN A 60 -20.03 -10.54 -17.66
C ASN A 60 -18.58 -10.83 -18.05
N LEU A 61 -17.68 -10.02 -17.49
CA LEU A 61 -16.28 -10.37 -17.36
C LEU A 61 -16.09 -11.23 -16.13
N HIS A 62 -15.42 -12.37 -16.29
CA HIS A 62 -15.09 -13.27 -15.20
C HIS A 62 -13.60 -13.18 -14.91
N PHE A 63 -13.25 -13.08 -13.63
CA PHE A 63 -11.86 -13.04 -13.18
C PHE A 63 -11.60 -14.18 -12.23
N SER A 64 -10.46 -14.87 -12.38
CA SER A 64 -9.99 -15.85 -11.43
C SER A 64 -9.22 -15.20 -10.28
N THR A 65 -9.05 -15.93 -9.19
CA THR A 65 -7.98 -15.64 -8.23
C THR A 65 -6.61 -15.99 -8.85
N PRO A 66 -5.49 -15.48 -8.27
CA PRO A 66 -4.16 -15.83 -8.73
C PRO A 66 -3.92 -17.34 -8.72
N HIS A 67 -3.43 -17.87 -9.82
CA HIS A 67 -3.11 -19.29 -9.97
C HIS A 67 -1.95 -19.51 -10.94
N VAL A 68 -1.38 -20.67 -10.88
CA VAL A 68 -0.38 -21.09 -11.87
C VAL A 68 -1.08 -21.53 -13.14
N GLN A 69 -0.71 -20.95 -14.28
CA GLN A 69 -1.26 -21.35 -15.57
C GLN A 69 -0.85 -22.77 -15.91
N THR A 70 -1.82 -23.66 -16.06
CA THR A 70 -1.61 -25.11 -16.26
C THR A 70 -2.24 -25.70 -17.51
N ILE A 71 -3.12 -24.95 -18.20
CA ILE A 71 -3.91 -25.52 -19.30
C ILE A 71 -3.16 -25.64 -20.63
N PHE A 72 -2.03 -24.92 -20.81
CA PHE A 72 -1.27 -24.95 -22.04
C PHE A 72 -0.07 -25.91 -21.98
N ASP A 73 0.26 -26.53 -23.12
CA ASP A 73 1.45 -27.35 -23.27
C ASP A 73 2.73 -26.55 -23.00
N GLY A 74 3.71 -27.16 -22.31
CA GLY A 74 4.98 -26.51 -21.98
C GLY A 74 4.91 -25.55 -20.77
N SER A 75 3.76 -25.37 -20.16
CA SER A 75 3.60 -24.57 -18.94
C SER A 75 4.28 -25.18 -17.71
N GLU A 76 4.63 -26.48 -17.76
CA GLU A 76 5.23 -27.21 -16.63
C GLU A 76 6.66 -26.79 -16.29
N SER A 77 7.40 -26.25 -17.26
CA SER A 77 8.78 -25.81 -17.07
C SER A 77 8.89 -24.42 -16.44
N GLN A 78 7.81 -23.66 -16.36
CA GLN A 78 7.78 -22.31 -15.82
C GLN A 78 6.50 -22.09 -15.03
N TYR A 79 6.63 -21.96 -13.71
CA TYR A 79 5.50 -21.57 -12.84
C TYR A 79 5.12 -20.11 -13.12
N ARG A 80 4.19 -19.92 -14.05
CA ARG A 80 3.69 -18.60 -14.41
C ARG A 80 2.43 -18.30 -13.63
N TRP A 81 2.55 -17.42 -12.66
CA TRP A 81 1.40 -16.94 -11.90
C TRP A 81 0.63 -15.92 -12.72
N VAL A 82 -0.65 -16.17 -12.89
CA VAL A 82 -1.56 -15.33 -13.67
C VAL A 82 -2.87 -15.09 -12.93
N ILE A 83 -3.59 -14.08 -13.40
CA ILE A 83 -5.01 -13.88 -13.15
C ILE A 83 -5.69 -14.01 -14.51
N SER A 84 -6.58 -14.97 -14.66
CA SER A 84 -7.29 -15.20 -15.90
C SER A 84 -8.56 -14.36 -15.95
N MET A 85 -8.72 -13.62 -17.04
CA MET A 85 -9.94 -12.93 -17.40
C MET A 85 -10.61 -13.70 -18.54
N SER A 86 -11.88 -14.05 -18.40
CA SER A 86 -12.64 -14.70 -19.46
C SER A 86 -13.94 -13.98 -19.78
N ARG A 87 -14.30 -14.01 -21.06
CA ARG A 87 -15.55 -13.43 -21.56
C ARG A 87 -16.08 -14.22 -22.75
N ALA A 88 -17.40 -14.39 -22.81
CA ALA A 88 -18.04 -14.91 -23.99
C ALA A 88 -17.99 -13.88 -25.12
N VAL A 89 -17.67 -14.35 -26.32
CA VAL A 89 -17.57 -13.53 -27.54
C VAL A 89 -18.33 -14.20 -28.67
N GLU A 90 -18.82 -13.40 -29.59
CA GLU A 90 -19.41 -13.92 -30.83
C GLU A 90 -18.31 -14.09 -31.90
N ILE A 91 -18.29 -15.27 -32.49
CA ILE A 91 -17.33 -15.61 -33.54
C ILE A 91 -18.13 -15.76 -34.85
N THR A 92 -17.91 -14.81 -35.77
CA THR A 92 -18.58 -14.84 -37.06
C THR A 92 -17.64 -15.46 -38.11
N ASN A 93 -18.10 -16.54 -38.73
CA ASN A 93 -17.42 -17.18 -39.83
C ASN A 93 -18.38 -17.28 -41.04
N GLY A 94 -18.24 -16.31 -41.97
CA GLY A 94 -19.16 -16.19 -43.09
C GLY A 94 -20.59 -15.86 -42.63
N PRO A 95 -21.60 -16.65 -43.04
CA PRO A 95 -23.01 -16.44 -42.64
C PRO A 95 -23.34 -16.99 -41.27
N TYR A 96 -22.41 -17.69 -40.59
CA TYR A 96 -22.63 -18.34 -39.31
C TYR A 96 -22.00 -17.54 -38.18
N THR A 97 -22.76 -17.33 -37.13
CA THR A 97 -22.27 -16.77 -35.86
C THR A 97 -22.39 -17.84 -34.78
N ASP A 98 -21.32 -18.08 -34.06
CA ASP A 98 -21.27 -19.02 -32.95
C ASP A 98 -20.67 -18.32 -31.72
N GLN A 99 -20.84 -18.89 -30.54
CA GLN A 99 -20.22 -18.43 -29.32
C GLN A 99 -18.84 -19.02 -29.12
N GLY A 100 -17.96 -18.23 -28.55
CA GLY A 100 -16.68 -18.69 -28.04
C GLY A 100 -16.34 -18.02 -26.73
N VAL A 101 -15.19 -18.37 -26.18
CA VAL A 101 -14.64 -17.80 -24.97
C VAL A 101 -13.29 -17.19 -25.26
N LEU A 102 -13.18 -15.90 -25.02
CA LEU A 102 -11.91 -15.21 -24.99
C LEU A 102 -11.32 -15.33 -23.58
N LEU A 103 -10.12 -15.90 -23.49
CA LEU A 103 -9.32 -16.01 -22.27
C LEU A 103 -8.12 -15.11 -22.40
N ILE A 104 -7.87 -14.28 -21.38
CA ILE A 104 -6.67 -13.43 -21.28
C ILE A 104 -6.03 -13.70 -19.92
N ASP A 105 -4.81 -14.17 -19.93
CA ASP A 105 -4.01 -14.37 -18.74
C ASP A 105 -3.13 -13.16 -18.46
N ILE A 106 -3.41 -12.47 -17.37
CA ILE A 106 -2.69 -11.29 -16.90
C ILE A 106 -1.58 -11.77 -15.97
N ARG A 107 -0.36 -11.30 -16.19
CA ARG A 107 0.80 -11.65 -15.34
C ARG A 107 0.61 -11.11 -13.93
N TYR A 108 0.75 -11.97 -12.93
CA TYR A 108 0.61 -11.58 -11.54
C TYR A 108 1.58 -10.46 -11.12
N ASN A 109 2.84 -10.50 -11.62
CA ASN A 109 3.82 -9.45 -11.33
C ASN A 109 3.45 -8.06 -11.89
N SER A 110 2.46 -7.97 -12.78
CA SER A 110 1.91 -6.69 -13.22
C SER A 110 1.11 -6.00 -12.12
N LEU A 111 0.40 -6.77 -11.29
CA LEU A 111 -0.23 -6.24 -10.08
C LEU A 111 0.81 -5.79 -9.06
N GLU A 112 1.86 -6.57 -8.83
CA GLU A 112 2.94 -6.19 -7.93
C GLU A 112 3.48 -4.81 -8.30
N ARG A 113 3.82 -4.58 -9.58
CA ARG A 113 4.31 -3.28 -10.06
C ARG A 113 3.32 -2.12 -9.83
N LEU A 114 2.01 -2.38 -9.94
CA LEU A 114 0.99 -1.36 -9.67
C LEU A 114 0.95 -0.95 -8.20
N PHE A 115 1.14 -1.90 -7.30
CA PHE A 115 1.09 -1.68 -5.86
C PHE A 115 2.41 -1.23 -5.24
N ASP A 116 3.56 -1.51 -5.87
CA ASP A 116 4.90 -1.09 -5.41
C ASP A 116 5.04 0.43 -5.27
N GLY A 117 4.28 1.20 -6.06
CA GLY A 117 4.24 2.66 -6.00
C GLY A 117 3.32 3.23 -4.92
N VAL A 118 2.53 2.41 -4.24
CA VAL A 118 1.53 2.87 -3.25
C VAL A 118 2.21 3.12 -1.91
N ASN A 119 2.28 4.39 -1.51
CA ASN A 119 2.83 4.80 -0.21
C ASN A 119 1.70 5.37 0.67
N LEU A 120 1.31 4.65 1.70
CA LEU A 120 0.29 5.05 2.67
C LEU A 120 0.89 5.53 4.00
N GLY A 121 2.13 6.00 3.99
CA GLY A 121 2.84 6.46 5.18
C GLY A 121 3.54 5.33 5.95
N ASN A 122 4.01 5.64 7.16
CA ASN A 122 4.83 4.73 7.97
C ASN A 122 4.13 3.40 8.26
N GLY A 123 4.59 2.34 7.60
CA GLY A 123 4.05 0.99 7.79
C GLY A 123 2.71 0.74 7.10
N GLY A 124 2.17 1.72 6.37
CA GLY A 124 0.95 1.56 5.59
C GLY A 124 1.20 0.74 4.32
N TYR A 125 0.19 -0.01 3.90
CA TYR A 125 0.22 -0.84 2.71
C TYR A 125 -1.18 -0.95 2.09
N ALA A 126 -1.23 -1.37 0.84
CA ALA A 126 -2.48 -1.69 0.17
C ALA A 126 -2.48 -3.13 -0.31
N TYR A 127 -3.65 -3.74 -0.32
CA TYR A 127 -3.87 -5.07 -0.85
C TYR A 127 -5.17 -5.13 -1.65
N LEU A 128 -5.36 -6.19 -2.42
CA LEU A 128 -6.50 -6.40 -3.30
C LEU A 128 -7.20 -7.70 -2.93
N ILE A 129 -8.51 -7.63 -2.80
CA ILE A 129 -9.36 -8.79 -2.51
C ILE A 129 -10.49 -8.92 -3.54
N SER A 130 -10.98 -10.13 -3.72
CA SER A 130 -12.18 -10.43 -4.46
C SER A 130 -13.44 -9.96 -3.69
N SER A 131 -14.61 -10.04 -4.33
CA SER A 131 -15.89 -9.67 -3.70
C SER A 131 -16.25 -10.52 -2.48
N ASP A 132 -15.77 -11.75 -2.42
CA ASP A 132 -15.96 -12.72 -1.34
C ASP A 132 -14.82 -12.76 -0.32
N GLY A 133 -13.82 -11.89 -0.50
CA GLY A 133 -12.74 -11.66 0.44
C GLY A 133 -11.50 -12.51 0.23
N GLU A 134 -11.38 -13.24 -0.88
CA GLU A 134 -10.13 -13.92 -1.22
C GLU A 134 -9.04 -12.90 -1.57
N ILE A 135 -7.83 -13.11 -1.08
CA ILE A 135 -6.70 -12.22 -1.35
C ILE A 135 -6.21 -12.45 -2.78
N ILE A 136 -6.31 -11.41 -3.62
CA ILE A 136 -5.81 -11.41 -4.98
C ILE A 136 -4.37 -10.92 -5.02
N TYR A 137 -4.05 -9.89 -4.24
CA TYR A 137 -2.71 -9.37 -4.07
C TYR A 137 -2.50 -8.88 -2.64
N HIS A 138 -1.35 -9.20 -2.08
CA HIS A 138 -0.92 -8.65 -0.80
C HIS A 138 0.61 -8.51 -0.77
N PRO A 139 1.19 -7.37 -0.29
CA PRO A 139 2.64 -7.18 -0.26
C PRO A 139 3.38 -8.17 0.65
N LYS A 140 2.64 -8.87 1.52
CA LYS A 140 3.17 -9.92 2.41
C LYS A 140 2.50 -11.27 2.14
N ALA A 141 2.15 -11.57 0.89
CA ALA A 141 1.41 -12.79 0.52
C ALA A 141 2.07 -14.06 1.07
N GLN A 142 3.39 -14.20 0.93
CA GLN A 142 4.14 -15.37 1.43
C GLN A 142 4.02 -15.57 2.96
N LEU A 143 3.93 -14.48 3.73
CA LEU A 143 3.75 -14.55 5.19
C LEU A 143 2.32 -14.92 5.56
N ILE A 144 1.35 -14.55 4.73
CA ILE A 144 -0.06 -14.92 4.91
C ILE A 144 -0.25 -16.39 4.58
N ASP A 145 0.29 -16.86 3.46
CA ASP A 145 0.22 -18.27 3.05
C ASP A 145 0.88 -19.22 4.06
N SER A 146 1.97 -18.76 4.69
CA SER A 146 2.62 -19.51 5.78
C SER A 146 1.91 -19.40 7.13
N GLY A 147 0.84 -18.61 7.24
CA GLY A 147 0.08 -18.40 8.47
C GLY A 147 0.77 -17.53 9.53
N ILE A 148 1.93 -16.94 9.20
CA ILE A 148 2.69 -16.05 10.10
C ILE A 148 1.97 -14.70 10.28
N VAL A 149 1.42 -14.17 9.20
CA VAL A 149 0.63 -12.93 9.18
C VAL A 149 -0.82 -13.27 8.87
N ARG A 150 -1.73 -12.58 9.51
CA ARG A 150 -3.16 -12.64 9.21
C ARG A 150 -3.63 -11.28 8.74
N GLU A 151 -4.69 -11.27 7.94
CA GLU A 151 -5.33 -10.05 7.47
C GLU A 151 -6.85 -10.13 7.68
N ASN A 152 -7.50 -8.96 7.81
CA ASN A 152 -8.94 -8.87 8.02
C ASN A 152 -9.71 -8.76 6.69
N ASN A 153 -9.30 -9.58 5.72
CA ASN A 153 -9.80 -9.55 4.35
C ASN A 153 -11.29 -9.89 4.23
N LEU A 154 -11.79 -10.84 5.03
CA LEU A 154 -13.21 -11.23 4.99
C LEU A 154 -14.13 -10.12 5.50
N GLU A 155 -13.75 -9.42 6.58
CA GLU A 155 -14.51 -8.28 7.08
C GLU A 155 -14.45 -7.11 6.10
N ALA A 156 -13.25 -6.82 5.56
CA ALA A 156 -13.06 -5.79 4.55
C ALA A 156 -13.92 -6.02 3.29
N ALA A 157 -14.15 -7.27 2.91
CA ALA A 157 -15.04 -7.62 1.79
C ALA A 157 -16.49 -7.19 2.04
N GLY A 158 -16.97 -7.24 3.29
CA GLY A 158 -18.31 -6.80 3.68
C GLY A 158 -18.49 -5.28 3.77
N LEU A 159 -17.39 -4.50 3.84
CA LEU A 159 -17.45 -3.06 3.99
C LEU A 159 -17.82 -2.37 2.66
N LYS A 160 -18.51 -1.23 2.74
CA LYS A 160 -18.74 -0.32 1.61
C LYS A 160 -17.51 0.54 1.37
N ASP A 161 -17.48 1.26 0.24
CA ASP A 161 -16.45 2.25 -0.03
C ASP A 161 -16.41 3.30 1.09
N GLY A 162 -15.24 3.52 1.68
CA GLY A 162 -15.06 4.45 2.80
C GLY A 162 -13.83 4.19 3.63
N ASN A 163 -13.70 4.94 4.73
CA ASN A 163 -12.62 4.80 5.70
C ASN A 163 -13.21 4.32 7.04
N TYR A 164 -12.55 3.37 7.65
CA TYR A 164 -12.97 2.71 8.88
C TYR A 164 -11.82 2.64 9.87
N GLU A 165 -12.11 2.84 11.12
CA GLU A 165 -11.16 2.53 12.19
C GLU A 165 -11.40 1.11 12.67
N GLU A 166 -10.33 0.32 12.78
CA GLU A 166 -10.41 -1.02 13.34
C GLU A 166 -9.24 -1.28 14.30
N VAL A 167 -9.43 -2.28 15.15
CA VAL A 167 -8.37 -2.85 15.97
C VAL A 167 -8.15 -4.28 15.50
N PHE A 168 -7.00 -4.54 14.90
CA PHE A 168 -6.66 -5.86 14.40
C PHE A 168 -5.25 -6.26 14.87
N GLY A 169 -5.12 -7.48 15.39
CA GLY A 169 -3.85 -7.95 15.96
C GLY A 169 -3.34 -7.12 17.15
N GLY A 170 -4.22 -6.37 17.84
CA GLY A 170 -3.87 -5.47 18.94
C GLY A 170 -3.42 -4.08 18.50
N GLU A 171 -3.36 -3.80 17.20
CA GLU A 171 -2.98 -2.52 16.63
C GLU A 171 -4.22 -1.75 16.16
N LYS A 172 -4.27 -0.44 16.44
CA LYS A 172 -5.28 0.47 15.86
C LYS A 172 -4.82 0.89 14.47
N ARG A 173 -5.72 0.78 13.49
CA ARG A 173 -5.42 1.15 12.11
C ARG A 173 -6.63 1.74 11.40
N ILE A 174 -6.38 2.56 10.39
CA ILE A 174 -7.40 3.04 9.46
C ILE A 174 -7.38 2.09 8.26
N VAL A 175 -8.57 1.61 7.89
CA VAL A 175 -8.80 0.79 6.71
C VAL A 175 -9.62 1.59 5.72
N SER A 176 -9.06 1.82 4.55
CA SER A 176 -9.71 2.52 3.44
C SER A 176 -10.11 1.50 2.39
N VAL A 177 -11.40 1.37 2.13
CA VAL A 177 -11.93 0.40 1.15
C VAL A 177 -12.44 1.13 -0.08
N LYS A 178 -12.05 0.63 -1.26
CA LYS A 178 -12.53 1.12 -2.55
C LYS A 178 -12.84 -0.03 -3.49
N THR A 179 -14.07 -0.07 -3.97
CA THR A 179 -14.49 -1.07 -4.96
C THR A 179 -13.96 -0.71 -6.35
N VAL A 180 -13.36 -1.69 -7.01
CA VAL A 180 -12.90 -1.60 -8.39
C VAL A 180 -14.07 -1.91 -9.32
N GLY A 181 -14.45 -0.96 -10.16
CA GLY A 181 -15.55 -1.14 -11.12
C GLY A 181 -15.33 -2.35 -12.02
N TYR A 182 -16.41 -2.95 -12.49
CA TYR A 182 -16.48 -4.15 -13.36
C TYR A 182 -16.02 -5.47 -12.72
N THR A 183 -15.04 -5.48 -11.84
CA THR A 183 -14.54 -6.72 -11.21
C THR A 183 -15.28 -7.06 -9.92
N GLY A 184 -15.79 -6.04 -9.23
CA GLY A 184 -16.30 -6.18 -7.88
C GLY A 184 -15.21 -6.38 -6.82
N TRP A 185 -13.94 -6.37 -7.22
CA TRP A 185 -12.79 -6.44 -6.31
C TRP A 185 -12.70 -5.20 -5.44
N LYS A 186 -12.01 -5.30 -4.35
CA LYS A 186 -11.79 -4.16 -3.45
C LYS A 186 -10.31 -3.94 -3.22
N ILE A 187 -9.89 -2.69 -3.41
CA ILE A 187 -8.59 -2.22 -2.94
C ILE A 187 -8.78 -1.82 -1.49
N VAL A 188 -7.96 -2.37 -0.63
CA VAL A 188 -7.96 -2.11 0.81
C VAL A 188 -6.62 -1.48 1.19
N GLY A 189 -6.67 -0.21 1.59
CA GLY A 189 -5.52 0.50 2.12
C GLY A 189 -5.51 0.42 3.64
N VAL A 190 -4.39 0.03 4.23
CA VAL A 190 -4.21 -0.06 5.68
C VAL A 190 -3.15 0.94 6.12
N THR A 191 -3.51 1.78 7.08
CA THR A 191 -2.60 2.75 7.69
C THR A 191 -2.59 2.56 9.21
N PRO A 192 -1.51 2.05 9.79
CA PRO A 192 -1.38 1.92 11.24
C PRO A 192 -1.43 3.30 11.91
N LEU A 193 -2.25 3.44 12.94
CA LEU A 193 -2.34 4.69 13.72
C LEU A 193 -1.16 4.84 14.68
N ASP A 194 -0.53 3.75 15.10
CA ASP A 194 0.59 3.77 16.01
C ASP A 194 1.87 4.37 15.41
N GLY A 195 1.99 4.42 14.10
CA GLY A 195 3.04 5.16 13.39
C GLY A 195 2.88 6.69 13.49
N MET A 196 1.69 7.21 13.77
CA MET A 196 1.38 8.62 14.04
C MET A 196 1.36 8.92 15.55
N SER A 197 1.40 7.91 16.40
CA SER A 197 1.35 8.08 17.84
C SER A 197 2.65 8.67 18.36
N LEU A 198 2.56 9.79 19.10
CA LEU A 198 3.60 10.31 19.99
C LEU A 198 4.08 9.29 21.04
N ASN A 199 3.56 8.07 20.96
CA ASN A 199 3.87 6.97 21.87
C ASN A 199 5.18 6.25 21.53
N ASN A 200 5.83 6.61 20.42
CA ASN A 200 7.14 6.08 20.09
C ASN A 200 8.14 6.57 21.15
N ILE A 201 8.70 5.64 21.90
CA ILE A 201 9.66 5.92 23.00
C ILE A 201 10.81 6.83 22.54
N LYS A 202 11.24 6.69 21.29
CA LYS A 202 12.27 7.55 20.68
C LYS A 202 11.82 8.99 20.54
N THR A 203 10.57 9.24 20.14
CA THR A 203 10.01 10.60 20.02
C THR A 203 9.82 11.25 21.38
N LYS A 204 9.37 10.49 22.40
CA LYS A 204 9.28 10.97 23.78
C LYS A 204 10.65 11.32 24.35
N LEU A 205 11.64 10.45 24.17
CA LEU A 205 13.02 10.75 24.56
C LEU A 205 13.57 12.00 23.89
N LEU A 206 13.35 12.14 22.58
CA LEU A 206 13.77 13.33 21.84
C LEU A 206 13.13 14.61 22.40
N MET A 207 11.83 14.59 22.70
CA MET A 207 11.14 15.73 23.32
C MET A 207 11.71 16.07 24.71
N VAL A 208 11.97 15.05 25.54
CA VAL A 208 12.60 15.26 26.85
C VAL A 208 13.98 15.90 26.71
N PHE A 209 14.78 15.43 25.74
CA PHE A 209 16.09 16.03 25.47
C PHE A 209 15.99 17.48 25.01
N ILE A 210 15.05 17.80 24.12
CA ILE A 210 14.84 19.18 23.67
C ILE A 210 14.44 20.09 24.84
N ILE A 211 13.51 19.66 25.68
CA ILE A 211 13.06 20.42 26.85
C ILE A 211 14.23 20.63 27.84
N ALA A 212 14.99 19.58 28.15
CA ALA A 212 16.15 19.66 29.02
C ALA A 212 17.22 20.61 28.46
N PHE A 213 17.47 20.58 27.16
CA PHE A 213 18.42 21.49 26.49
C PHE A 213 17.99 22.96 26.55
N VAL A 214 16.71 23.24 26.34
CA VAL A 214 16.15 24.60 26.47
C VAL A 214 16.28 25.09 27.89
N LEU A 215 15.93 24.28 28.90
CA LEU A 215 16.09 24.65 30.32
C LEU A 215 17.55 24.89 30.68
N PHE A 216 18.48 24.12 30.15
CA PHE A 216 19.92 24.32 30.35
C PHE A 216 20.40 25.66 29.79
N ILE A 217 19.99 26.00 28.55
CA ILE A 217 20.30 27.32 27.96
C ILE A 217 19.72 28.46 28.81
N LEU A 218 18.45 28.35 29.23
CA LEU A 218 17.81 29.35 30.07
C LEU A 218 18.54 29.52 31.40
N SER A 219 19.04 28.42 32.00
CA SER A 219 19.85 28.47 33.23
C SER A 219 21.16 29.24 33.03
N ILE A 220 21.86 29.00 31.91
CA ILE A 220 23.10 29.75 31.58
C ILE A 220 22.80 31.25 31.41
N ILE A 221 21.76 31.59 30.66
CA ILE A 221 21.35 32.97 30.44
C ILE A 221 21.00 33.64 31.77
N ASN A 222 20.22 32.98 32.62
CA ASN A 222 19.84 33.48 33.93
C ASN A 222 21.07 33.71 34.83
N SER A 223 22.00 32.75 34.86
CA SER A 223 23.26 32.87 35.58
C SER A 223 24.10 34.06 35.07
N TYR A 224 24.19 34.26 33.75
CA TYR A 224 24.91 35.39 33.13
C TYR A 224 24.27 36.72 33.50
N ILE A 225 22.94 36.82 33.42
CA ILE A 225 22.20 38.03 33.81
C ILE A 225 22.37 38.31 35.31
N SER A 226 22.28 37.29 36.15
CA SER A 226 22.45 37.45 37.61
C SER A 226 23.83 38.03 37.95
N THR A 227 24.90 37.40 37.44
CA THR A 227 26.28 37.81 37.77
C THR A 227 26.71 39.13 37.12
N ARG A 228 26.21 39.45 35.95
CA ARG A 228 26.64 40.62 35.19
C ARG A 228 25.76 41.85 35.40
N ILE A 229 24.51 41.69 35.76
CA ILE A 229 23.54 42.78 35.86
C ILE A 229 22.94 42.86 37.27
N THR A 230 22.40 41.79 37.81
CA THR A 230 21.62 41.82 39.05
C THR A 230 22.51 41.98 40.28
N ASP A 231 23.64 41.28 40.35
CA ASP A 231 24.52 41.35 41.52
C ASP A 231 25.23 42.72 41.65
N PRO A 232 25.76 43.34 40.57
CA PRO A 232 26.29 44.69 40.65
C PRO A 232 25.25 45.77 41.05
N ILE A 233 23.99 45.63 40.56
CA ILE A 233 22.92 46.56 40.94
C ILE A 233 22.59 46.45 42.43
N LYS A 234 22.52 45.22 42.98
CA LYS A 234 22.31 45.01 44.42
C LYS A 234 23.46 45.53 45.28
N GLU A 235 24.71 45.45 44.79
CA GLU A 235 25.86 46.03 45.50
C GLU A 235 25.77 47.55 45.48
N LEU A 236 25.38 48.20 44.38
CA LEU A 236 25.15 49.65 44.32
C LEU A 236 24.00 50.07 45.24
N GLU A 237 22.87 49.35 45.24
CA GLU A 237 21.74 49.59 46.14
C GLU A 237 22.18 49.54 47.61
N LYS A 238 22.97 48.52 48.00
CA LYS A 238 23.54 48.43 49.35
C LYS A 238 24.43 49.58 49.68
N ALA A 239 25.34 49.98 48.76
CA ALA A 239 26.25 51.08 48.97
C ALA A 239 25.51 52.44 49.16
N VAL A 240 24.45 52.68 48.37
CA VAL A 240 23.59 53.82 48.51
C VAL A 240 22.88 53.87 49.88
N ASN A 241 22.33 52.76 50.31
CA ASN A 241 21.68 52.65 51.63
C ASN A 241 22.65 52.89 52.78
N GLU A 242 23.89 52.35 52.71
CA GLU A 242 24.91 52.60 53.75
C GLU A 242 25.35 54.07 53.77
N ILE A 243 25.40 54.78 52.65
CA ILE A 243 25.65 56.21 52.58
C ILE A 243 24.49 57.02 53.18
N GLU A 244 23.22 56.61 52.95
CA GLU A 244 22.07 57.28 53.57
C GLU A 244 22.04 57.08 55.12
N GLU A 245 22.60 55.99 55.63
CA GLU A 245 22.74 55.74 57.08
C GLU A 245 23.95 56.49 57.72
N GLY A 246 24.70 57.27 56.88
CA GLY A 246 25.78 58.10 57.39
C GLY A 246 27.18 57.49 57.32
N ASN A 247 27.35 56.31 56.74
CA ASN A 247 28.65 55.71 56.51
C ASN A 247 29.25 56.19 55.16
N LEU A 248 30.14 57.13 55.17
CA LEU A 248 30.76 57.77 53.99
C LEU A 248 32.02 57.03 53.49
N GLU A 249 32.46 55.95 54.15
CA GLU A 249 33.64 55.15 53.79
C GLU A 249 33.26 53.83 53.02
N VAL A 250 32.22 53.87 52.25
CA VAL A 250 31.79 52.63 51.48
C VAL A 250 32.61 52.53 50.18
N GLU A 251 33.41 51.48 50.04
CA GLU A 251 34.20 51.23 48.87
C GLU A 251 33.36 50.33 47.90
N VAL A 252 32.84 50.93 46.80
CA VAL A 252 32.12 50.21 45.78
C VAL A 252 33.11 49.55 44.78
N LYS A 253 33.26 48.26 44.78
CA LYS A 253 34.07 47.54 43.79
C LYS A 253 33.37 47.64 42.43
N SER A 254 33.95 48.31 41.46
CA SER A 254 33.47 48.41 40.09
C SER A 254 33.62 47.03 39.40
N ALA A 255 32.60 46.17 39.49
CA ALA A 255 32.50 44.94 38.75
C ALA A 255 31.58 45.16 37.56
N GLY A 256 32.04 45.83 36.52
CA GLY A 256 31.24 46.04 35.31
C GLY A 256 32.14 46.27 34.08
N SER A 257 31.65 45.95 32.90
CA SER A 257 32.27 46.19 31.62
C SER A 257 32.59 47.71 31.47
N TYR A 258 33.74 48.07 30.91
CA TYR A 258 34.29 49.39 30.75
C TYR A 258 33.50 50.31 29.78
N GLU A 259 32.20 50.19 29.72
CA GLU A 259 31.35 51.03 28.85
C GLU A 259 30.14 51.58 29.64
N ILE A 260 30.41 52.47 30.59
CA ILE A 260 29.53 53.64 30.89
C ILE A 260 30.37 54.75 31.45
#